data_bcb7fbcc90fa88006c2e7a98ddbd2d7d
#
_entry.id   bcb7fbcc90fa88006c2e7a98ddbd2d7d
#
_cell.length_a   1.000
_cell.length_b   1.000
_cell.length_c   1.000
_cell.angle_alpha   90.00
_cell.angle_beta   90.00
_cell.angle_gamma   90.00
#
_symmetry.space_group_name_H-M   'P 1'
#
loop_
_entity.id
_entity.type
_entity.pdbx_description
1 polymer ?
#
loop_
_entity_poly.entity_id
_entity_poly.type
_entity_poly.pdbx_seq_one_letter_code
_entity_poly.pdbx_strand_id
1 'polypeptide(L)'
;MKALFDREWFSPDQKPISTQDWKNKVLVVNFWASWCPPCVEEMPALDKIQREYDPKKMLIVGIGIDSPSNIRQFIETTIISYPIVLGGLGGNDINKMLGNPSGALPFTVVINAKGNITGTKLGKISEDELRKLIKEAI
;
A
#
# COMPACT_ATOMS: atom_id res chain seq x y z
N MET A 1 -4.29 3.46 13.48
CA MET A 1 -4.81 4.05 12.22
C MET A 1 -4.59 5.54 12.13
N LYS A 2 -4.69 6.22 13.24
CA LYS A 2 -4.44 7.67 13.26
C LYS A 2 -3.08 8.04 12.66
N ALA A 3 -2.02 7.30 12.99
CA ALA A 3 -0.69 7.55 12.46
C ALA A 3 -0.62 7.47 10.93
N LEU A 4 -1.41 6.60 10.32
CA LEU A 4 -1.48 6.48 8.87
C LEU A 4 -2.27 7.62 8.23
N PHE A 5 -3.45 7.94 8.77
CA PHE A 5 -4.35 8.93 8.18
C PHE A 5 -3.96 10.37 8.46
N ASP A 6 -3.38 10.65 9.62
CA ASP A 6 -3.04 12.01 10.02
C ASP A 6 -1.66 12.46 9.53
N ARG A 7 -0.84 11.53 9.06
CA ARG A 7 0.45 11.86 8.51
C ARG A 7 0.30 12.53 7.15
N GLU A 8 1.18 13.49 6.85
CA GLU A 8 1.26 14.09 5.52
C GLU A 8 2.01 13.15 4.58
N TRP A 9 1.37 12.79 3.46
CA TRP A 9 1.94 11.93 2.44
C TRP A 9 2.18 12.71 1.15
N PHE A 10 3.14 12.25 0.34
CA PHE A 10 3.52 12.90 -0.90
C PHE A 10 3.50 11.94 -2.07
N SER A 11 3.10 12.43 -3.24
CA SER A 11 3.18 11.68 -4.50
C SER A 11 4.63 11.49 -4.92
N PRO A 12 4.91 10.62 -5.91
CA PRO A 12 6.27 10.49 -6.45
C PRO A 12 6.85 11.82 -6.96
N ASP A 13 5.99 12.75 -7.38
CA ASP A 13 6.40 14.11 -7.78
C ASP A 13 6.57 15.06 -6.60
N GLN A 14 6.50 14.54 -5.38
CA GLN A 14 6.67 15.29 -4.13
C GLN A 14 5.58 16.34 -3.88
N LYS A 15 4.37 16.09 -4.39
CA LYS A 15 3.19 16.92 -4.13
C LYS A 15 2.37 16.33 -2.99
N PRO A 16 1.79 17.17 -2.09
CA PRO A 16 0.96 16.66 -1.00
C PRO A 16 -0.23 15.86 -1.52
N ILE A 17 -0.56 14.79 -0.80
CA ILE A 17 -1.70 13.91 -1.09
C ILE A 17 -2.65 13.97 0.09
N SER A 18 -3.96 14.13 -0.19
CA SER A 18 -5.00 14.03 0.83
C SER A 18 -5.29 12.58 1.15
N THR A 19 -5.37 12.25 2.44
CA THR A 19 -5.77 10.90 2.90
C THR A 19 -7.28 10.75 3.00
N GLN A 20 -8.06 11.77 2.66
CA GLN A 20 -9.53 11.70 2.73
C GLN A 20 -10.09 10.58 1.86
N ASP A 21 -9.48 10.34 0.69
CA ASP A 21 -9.91 9.28 -0.22
C ASP A 21 -9.58 7.88 0.30
N TRP A 22 -8.79 7.78 1.38
CA TRP A 22 -8.43 6.50 1.99
C TRP A 22 -9.42 6.06 3.06
N LYS A 23 -10.32 6.95 3.47
CA LYS A 23 -11.26 6.70 4.58
C LYS A 23 -12.59 6.15 4.09
N ASN A 24 -13.32 5.47 4.99
CA ASN A 24 -14.69 4.99 4.77
C ASN A 24 -14.81 3.95 3.65
N LYS A 25 -13.76 3.19 3.42
CA LYS A 25 -13.71 2.10 2.43
C LYS A 25 -12.72 1.05 2.91
N VAL A 26 -12.69 -0.10 2.24
CA VAL A 26 -11.63 -1.07 2.47
C VAL A 26 -10.34 -0.50 1.88
N LEU A 27 -9.31 -0.42 2.70
CA LEU A 27 -8.01 0.11 2.30
C LEU A 27 -6.97 -1.01 2.40
N VAL A 28 -6.24 -1.24 1.32
CA VAL A 28 -5.10 -2.15 1.29
C VAL A 28 -3.84 -1.32 1.19
N VAL A 29 -3.02 -1.37 2.24
CA VAL A 29 -1.74 -0.65 2.28
C VAL A 29 -0.62 -1.65 2.02
N ASN A 30 0.14 -1.42 0.97
CA ASN A 30 1.26 -2.27 0.59
C ASN A 30 2.56 -1.49 0.72
N PHE A 31 3.43 -1.94 1.64
CA PHE A 31 4.77 -1.37 1.82
C PHE A 31 5.73 -2.11 0.91
N TRP A 32 6.46 -1.37 0.07
CA TRP A 32 7.29 -1.94 -0.99
C TRP A 32 8.53 -1.09 -1.26
N ALA A 33 9.44 -1.63 -2.06
CA ALA A 33 10.59 -0.90 -2.56
C ALA A 33 10.96 -1.41 -3.95
N SER A 34 11.54 -0.56 -4.78
CA SER A 34 11.94 -0.92 -6.15
C SER A 34 13.10 -1.94 -6.16
N TRP A 35 13.90 -1.95 -5.12
CA TRP A 35 15.04 -2.87 -4.96
C TRP A 35 14.66 -4.21 -4.35
N CYS A 36 13.39 -4.44 -4.08
CA CYS A 36 12.89 -5.64 -3.43
C CYS A 36 12.19 -6.55 -4.46
N PRO A 37 12.82 -7.65 -4.92
CA PRO A 37 12.23 -8.49 -5.95
C PRO A 37 10.83 -9.04 -5.63
N PRO A 38 10.54 -9.59 -4.43
CA PRO A 38 9.18 -10.03 -4.12
C PRO A 38 8.16 -8.92 -4.15
N CYS A 39 8.55 -7.69 -3.78
CA CYS A 39 7.67 -6.52 -3.85
C CYS A 39 7.24 -6.26 -5.30
N VAL A 40 8.21 -6.26 -6.20
CA VAL A 40 7.96 -6.00 -7.63
C VAL A 40 7.14 -7.14 -8.25
N GLU A 41 7.42 -8.36 -7.85
CA GLU A 41 6.73 -9.55 -8.39
C GLU A 41 5.23 -9.57 -8.05
N GLU A 42 4.81 -9.03 -6.92
CA GLU A 42 3.39 -9.04 -6.53
C GLU A 42 2.59 -7.87 -7.13
N MET A 43 3.26 -6.83 -7.64
CA MET A 43 2.56 -5.63 -8.12
C MET A 43 1.57 -5.90 -9.25
N PRO A 44 1.83 -6.77 -10.24
CA PRO A 44 0.83 -7.10 -11.24
C PRO A 44 -0.46 -7.69 -10.65
N ALA A 45 -0.34 -8.51 -9.61
CA ALA A 45 -1.51 -9.09 -8.93
C ALA A 45 -2.30 -8.01 -8.19
N LEU A 46 -1.62 -7.11 -7.50
CA LEU A 46 -2.26 -5.98 -6.83
C LEU A 46 -2.99 -5.08 -7.84
N ASP A 47 -2.35 -4.78 -8.94
CA ASP A 47 -2.92 -3.94 -10.00
C ASP A 47 -4.16 -4.59 -10.61
N LYS A 48 -4.10 -5.88 -10.89
CA LYS A 48 -5.23 -6.63 -11.44
C LYS A 48 -6.43 -6.58 -10.49
N ILE A 49 -6.21 -6.80 -9.21
CA ILE A 49 -7.27 -6.78 -8.20
C ILE A 49 -7.86 -5.38 -8.05
N GLN A 50 -7.03 -4.34 -8.08
CA GLN A 50 -7.56 -2.97 -8.03
C GLN A 50 -8.52 -2.70 -9.19
N ARG A 51 -8.22 -3.20 -10.37
CA ARG A 51 -9.09 -3.00 -11.54
C ARG A 51 -10.43 -3.73 -11.42
N GLU A 52 -10.52 -4.73 -10.55
CA GLU A 52 -11.76 -5.47 -10.31
C GLU A 52 -12.71 -4.75 -9.35
N TYR A 53 -12.25 -3.71 -8.66
CA TYR A 53 -13.01 -3.00 -7.64
C TYR A 53 -13.18 -1.52 -7.98
N ASP A 54 -14.32 -0.97 -7.56
CA ASP A 54 -14.53 0.48 -7.57
C ASP A 54 -13.61 1.09 -6.50
N PRO A 55 -12.75 2.06 -6.86
CA PRO A 55 -11.86 2.71 -5.87
C PRO A 55 -12.59 3.38 -4.71
N LYS A 56 -13.87 3.65 -4.87
CA LYS A 56 -14.70 4.19 -3.78
C LYS A 56 -15.07 3.13 -2.75
N LYS A 57 -14.94 1.86 -3.10
CA LYS A 57 -15.27 0.73 -2.23
C LYS A 57 -14.03 0.06 -1.67
N MET A 58 -13.00 -0.09 -2.48
CA MET A 58 -11.73 -0.67 -2.09
C MET A 58 -10.59 0.05 -2.83
N LEU A 59 -9.63 0.51 -2.08
CA LEU A 59 -8.46 1.21 -2.64
C LEU A 59 -7.17 0.55 -2.15
N ILE A 60 -6.26 0.26 -3.08
CA ILE A 60 -4.90 -0.16 -2.77
C ILE A 60 -4.01 1.07 -2.82
N VAL A 61 -3.14 1.21 -1.83
CA VAL A 61 -2.14 2.29 -1.78
C VAL A 61 -0.78 1.66 -1.57
N GLY A 62 0.16 1.94 -2.47
CA GLY A 62 1.53 1.47 -2.36
C GLY A 62 2.41 2.52 -1.70
N ILE A 63 2.96 2.19 -0.53
CA ILE A 63 3.87 3.09 0.19
C ILE A 63 5.30 2.62 -0.07
N GLY A 64 6.04 3.42 -0.84
CA GLY A 64 7.42 3.10 -1.24
C GLY A 64 8.43 3.47 -0.17
N ILE A 65 9.12 2.47 0.37
CA ILE A 65 10.22 2.65 1.31
C ILE A 65 11.51 2.72 0.50
N ASP A 66 11.67 3.83 -0.19
CA ASP A 66 12.73 4.00 -1.18
C ASP A 66 12.93 5.50 -1.45
N SER A 67 13.96 5.84 -2.22
CA SER A 67 14.19 7.23 -2.60
C SER A 67 13.12 7.69 -3.59
N PRO A 68 12.76 8.99 -3.58
CA PRO A 68 11.83 9.52 -4.57
C PRO A 68 12.29 9.27 -6.01
N SER A 69 13.59 9.36 -6.27
CA SER A 69 14.16 9.13 -7.58
C SER A 69 13.94 7.69 -8.06
N ASN A 70 14.21 6.72 -7.21
CA ASN A 70 14.01 5.30 -7.55
C ASN A 70 12.53 5.01 -7.82
N ILE A 71 11.63 5.55 -7.01
CA ILE A 71 10.20 5.34 -7.20
C ILE A 71 9.74 5.96 -8.51
N ARG A 72 10.17 7.19 -8.82
CA ARG A 72 9.83 7.84 -10.09
C ARG A 72 10.29 7.03 -11.30
N GLN A 73 11.54 6.54 -11.26
CA GLN A 73 12.07 5.71 -12.35
C GLN A 73 11.28 4.42 -12.51
N PHE A 74 10.89 3.80 -11.41
CA PHE A 74 10.13 2.56 -11.43
C PHE A 74 8.77 2.75 -12.09
N ILE A 75 8.01 3.76 -11.69
CA ILE A 75 6.66 3.99 -12.22
C ILE A 75 6.65 4.47 -13.67
N GLU A 76 7.76 5.01 -14.18
CA GLU A 76 7.89 5.36 -15.59
C GLU A 76 7.86 4.13 -16.51
N THR A 77 8.31 2.99 -15.99
CA THR A 77 8.44 1.75 -16.77
C THR A 77 7.40 0.70 -16.40
N THR A 78 6.56 0.97 -15.39
CA THR A 78 5.60 0.00 -14.87
C THR A 78 4.22 0.64 -14.78
N ILE A 79 3.22 0.01 -15.41
CA ILE A 79 1.86 0.52 -15.37
C ILE A 79 1.19 0.05 -14.07
N ILE A 80 0.79 1.00 -13.22
CA ILE A 80 0.15 0.73 -11.94
C ILE A 80 -1.09 1.63 -11.85
N SER A 81 -2.26 1.03 -11.62
CA SER A 81 -3.54 1.74 -11.56
C SER A 81 -3.89 2.30 -10.18
N TYR A 82 -3.17 1.91 -9.13
CA TYR A 82 -3.42 2.39 -7.78
C TYR A 82 -2.40 3.44 -7.36
N PRO A 83 -2.73 4.31 -6.38
CA PRO A 83 -1.82 5.37 -5.94
C PRO A 83 -0.53 4.82 -5.35
N ILE A 84 0.58 5.42 -5.71
CA ILE A 84 1.90 5.19 -5.10
C ILE A 84 2.27 6.46 -4.35
N VAL A 85 2.69 6.31 -3.10
CA VAL A 85 3.14 7.45 -2.29
C VAL A 85 4.53 7.20 -1.74
N LEU A 86 5.23 8.31 -1.45
CA LEU A 86 6.57 8.25 -0.89
C LEU A 86 6.48 7.97 0.61
N GLY A 87 7.14 6.90 1.06
CA GLY A 87 7.20 6.56 2.48
C GLY A 87 8.43 7.13 3.19
N GLY A 88 9.59 7.03 2.54
CA GLY A 88 10.84 7.44 3.17
C GLY A 88 11.08 6.69 4.48
N LEU A 89 11.88 7.29 5.36
CA LEU A 89 12.18 6.70 6.67
C LEU A 89 10.94 6.65 7.57
N GLY A 90 10.12 7.71 7.55
CA GLY A 90 8.89 7.74 8.34
C GLY A 90 7.87 6.71 7.89
N GLY A 91 7.87 6.34 6.60
CA GLY A 91 7.02 5.27 6.09
C GLY A 91 7.38 3.93 6.69
N ASN A 92 8.67 3.68 6.92
CA ASN A 92 9.10 2.46 7.58
C ASN A 92 8.65 2.41 9.05
N ASP A 93 8.61 3.55 9.73
CA ASP A 93 8.07 3.63 11.10
C ASP A 93 6.58 3.26 11.12
N ILE A 94 5.81 3.75 10.16
CA ILE A 94 4.40 3.38 10.00
C ILE A 94 4.26 1.88 9.73
N ASN A 95 5.10 1.33 8.88
CA ASN A 95 5.15 -0.10 8.58
C ASN A 95 5.29 -0.92 9.87
N LYS A 96 6.24 -0.55 10.73
CA LYS A 96 6.48 -1.23 12.01
C LYS A 96 5.27 -1.09 12.94
N MET A 97 4.66 0.08 13.01
CA MET A 97 3.51 0.35 13.87
C MET A 97 2.28 -0.46 13.46
N LEU A 98 2.14 -0.78 12.18
CA LEU A 98 0.98 -1.52 11.67
C LEU A 98 1.11 -3.05 11.79
N GLY A 99 2.15 -3.53 12.46
CA GLY A 99 2.29 -4.94 12.77
C GLY A 99 3.49 -5.64 12.15
N ASN A 100 4.47 -4.88 11.68
CA ASN A 100 5.70 -5.43 11.09
C ASN A 100 6.93 -4.91 11.84
N PRO A 101 7.22 -5.45 13.03
CA PRO A 101 8.34 -4.96 13.86
C PRO A 101 9.70 -5.03 13.18
N SER A 102 9.91 -6.01 12.31
CA SER A 102 11.19 -6.17 11.59
C SER A 102 11.38 -5.14 10.48
N GLY A 103 10.28 -4.55 9.99
CA GLY A 103 10.34 -3.64 8.84
C GLY A 103 10.64 -4.34 7.52
N ALA A 104 10.56 -5.67 7.46
CA ALA A 104 10.81 -6.43 6.24
C ALA A 104 9.73 -6.15 5.18
N LEU A 105 10.11 -6.26 3.91
CA LEU A 105 9.24 -5.98 2.78
C LEU A 105 9.10 -7.22 1.89
N PRO A 106 7.97 -7.37 1.18
CA PRO A 106 6.78 -6.52 1.22
C PRO A 106 5.94 -6.81 2.46
N PHE A 107 5.13 -5.86 2.86
CA PHE A 107 4.17 -6.04 3.94
C PHE A 107 2.83 -5.43 3.52
N THR A 108 1.76 -6.20 3.67
CA THR A 108 0.41 -5.78 3.26
C THR A 108 -0.51 -5.74 4.47
N VAL A 109 -1.23 -4.65 4.62
CA VAL A 109 -2.20 -4.44 5.70
C VAL A 109 -3.55 -4.15 5.07
N VAL A 110 -4.59 -4.86 5.53
CA VAL A 110 -5.96 -4.61 5.08
C VAL A 110 -6.75 -3.98 6.21
N ILE A 111 -7.39 -2.85 5.92
CA ILE A 111 -8.12 -2.02 6.88
C ILE A 111 -9.56 -1.91 6.39
N ASN A 112 -10.52 -2.19 7.28
CA ASN A 112 -11.93 -2.11 6.90
C ASN A 112 -12.43 -0.65 6.88
N ALA A 113 -13.68 -0.46 6.44
CA ALA A 113 -14.26 0.87 6.32
C ALA A 113 -14.38 1.62 7.65
N LYS A 114 -14.33 0.90 8.76
CA LYS A 114 -14.36 1.49 10.11
C LYS A 114 -12.99 1.91 10.62
N GLY A 115 -11.93 1.62 9.85
CA GLY A 115 -10.56 1.97 10.23
C GLY A 115 -9.84 0.92 11.07
N ASN A 116 -10.34 -0.31 11.12
CA ASN A 116 -9.71 -1.39 11.89
C ASN A 116 -8.91 -2.31 10.98
N ILE A 117 -7.74 -2.75 11.44
CA ILE A 117 -6.94 -3.75 10.74
C ILE A 117 -7.66 -5.09 10.83
N THR A 118 -7.98 -5.69 9.69
CA THR A 118 -8.65 -6.99 9.63
C THR A 118 -7.74 -8.11 9.13
N GLY A 119 -6.60 -7.78 8.55
CA GLY A 119 -5.65 -8.78 8.09
C GLY A 119 -4.32 -8.18 7.70
N THR A 120 -3.27 -8.99 7.79
CA THR A 120 -1.92 -8.60 7.38
C THR A 120 -1.23 -9.77 6.70
N LYS A 121 -0.23 -9.46 5.87
CA LYS A 121 0.63 -10.48 5.25
C LYS A 121 2.05 -9.93 5.16
N LEU A 122 2.98 -10.62 5.79
CA LEU A 122 4.41 -10.36 5.61
C LEU A 122 4.94 -11.27 4.50
N GLY A 123 5.63 -10.68 3.54
CA GLY A 123 6.12 -11.38 2.37
C GLY A 123 5.17 -11.26 1.19
N LYS A 124 5.56 -11.87 0.06
CA LYS A 124 4.79 -11.80 -1.18
C LYS A 124 3.37 -12.34 -0.98
N ILE A 125 2.38 -11.55 -1.41
CA ILE A 125 0.97 -11.95 -1.32
C ILE A 125 0.47 -12.43 -2.70
N SER A 126 -0.28 -13.53 -2.71
CA SER A 126 -0.92 -14.03 -3.93
C SER A 126 -2.26 -13.34 -4.16
N GLU A 127 -2.78 -13.46 -5.39
CA GLU A 127 -4.12 -12.95 -5.71
C GLU A 127 -5.19 -13.55 -4.79
N ASP A 128 -5.12 -14.87 -4.57
CA ASP A 128 -6.12 -15.56 -3.75
C ASP A 128 -6.06 -15.11 -2.29
N GLU A 129 -4.85 -14.96 -1.74
CA GLU A 129 -4.67 -14.44 -0.38
C GLU A 129 -5.23 -13.02 -0.24
N LEU A 130 -4.93 -12.16 -1.22
CA LEU A 130 -5.41 -10.79 -1.18
C LEU A 130 -6.93 -10.70 -1.32
N ARG A 131 -7.52 -11.47 -2.23
CA ARG A 131 -8.98 -11.52 -2.38
C ARG A 131 -9.66 -11.96 -1.09
N LYS A 132 -9.10 -12.97 -0.42
CA LYS A 132 -9.62 -13.45 0.84
C LYS A 132 -9.59 -12.35 1.90
N LEU A 133 -8.46 -11.67 2.06
CA LEU A 133 -8.32 -10.59 3.03
C LEU A 133 -9.29 -9.43 2.75
N ILE A 134 -9.49 -9.09 1.49
CA ILE A 134 -10.44 -8.04 1.11
C ILE A 134 -11.86 -8.46 1.46
N LYS A 135 -12.25 -9.68 1.15
CA LYS A 135 -13.60 -10.18 1.47
C LYS A 135 -13.87 -10.19 2.98
N GLU A 136 -12.87 -10.53 3.77
CA GLU A 136 -12.97 -10.52 5.23
C GLU A 136 -13.13 -9.11 5.80
N ALA A 137 -12.73 -8.09 5.05
CA ALA A 137 -12.80 -6.69 5.47
C ALA A 137 -14.09 -5.98 5.06
N ILE A 138 -14.84 -6.56 4.13
CA ILE A 138 -16.09 -5.97 3.62
C ILE A 138 -17.23 -6.06 4.63
#